data_23dc4ac0fd3e3975c9c2e96e6f73bb2c
#
_entry.id   23dc4ac0fd3e3975c9c2e96e6f73bb2c
#
_cell.length_a   1.000
_cell.length_b   1.000
_cell.length_c   1.000
_cell.angle_alpha   90.00
_cell.angle_beta   90.00
_cell.angle_gamma   90.00
#
_symmetry.space_group_name_H-M   'P 1'
#
loop_
_entity.id
_entity.type
_entity.pdbx_description
1 polymer ?
#
loop_
_entity_poly.entity_id
_entity_poly.type
_entity_poly.pdbx_seq_one_letter_code
_entity_poly.pdbx_strand_id
1 'polypeptide(L)'
;MKKNYQHTIDFIFPIALFFVFCASAITVLLFSANIYQNIVRNSASQFEQTTSLSYISTKIRQNDQEGATRIYLDEFDGHEALAIEQTFSDTEFVTYIYEANGKLKEIFLQQGAEASAHSGTTIMEIENLDMETLSDGLLKFSSTASDGTADSVIISLHSKTN
;
A
#
# COMPACT_ATOMS: atom_id res chain seq x y z
N MET A 1 33.51 59.64 31.02
CA MET A 1 32.38 59.01 30.31
C MET A 1 32.67 57.53 29.96
N LYS A 2 32.94 56.62 30.92
CA LYS A 2 33.19 55.20 30.67
C LYS A 2 32.27 54.23 31.47
N LYS A 3 31.33 54.76 32.25
CA LYS A 3 30.55 53.95 33.23
C LYS A 3 29.20 53.40 32.72
N ASN A 4 28.66 53.85 31.59
CA ASN A 4 27.36 53.49 31.11
C ASN A 4 27.36 52.27 30.19
N TYR A 5 28.48 51.86 29.59
CA TYR A 5 28.58 50.74 28.67
C TYR A 5 28.53 49.37 29.40
N GLN A 6 29.01 49.28 30.63
CA GLN A 6 29.01 48.02 31.40
C GLN A 6 27.58 47.58 31.77
N HIS A 7 26.74 48.52 32.21
CA HIS A 7 25.32 48.18 32.53
C HIS A 7 24.48 47.76 31.30
N THR A 8 24.81 48.32 30.12
CA THR A 8 24.11 47.95 28.87
C THR A 8 24.50 46.55 28.41
N ILE A 9 25.77 46.17 28.54
CA ILE A 9 26.25 44.82 28.18
C ILE A 9 25.66 43.76 29.11
N ASP A 10 25.54 44.03 30.40
CA ASP A 10 25.00 43.14 31.41
C ASP A 10 23.50 42.80 31.16
N PHE A 11 22.76 43.70 30.51
CA PHE A 11 21.37 43.48 30.11
C PHE A 11 21.22 42.87 28.73
N ILE A 12 22.05 43.23 27.77
CA ILE A 12 21.95 42.74 26.40
C ILE A 12 22.36 41.28 26.31
N PHE A 13 23.38 40.86 27.04
CA PHE A 13 23.89 39.48 26.98
C PHE A 13 22.86 38.42 27.40
N PRO A 14 22.16 38.53 28.54
CA PRO A 14 21.11 37.59 28.90
C PRO A 14 19.95 37.55 27.92
N ILE A 15 19.57 38.71 27.36
CA ILE A 15 18.51 38.81 26.36
C ILE A 15 18.92 38.10 25.07
N ALA A 16 20.14 38.36 24.58
CA ALA A 16 20.65 37.66 23.39
C ALA A 16 20.74 36.16 23.60
N LEU A 17 21.21 35.70 24.76
CA LEU A 17 21.26 34.29 25.12
C LEU A 17 19.86 33.65 25.13
N PHE A 18 18.88 34.37 25.67
CA PHE A 18 17.49 33.92 25.68
C PHE A 18 16.93 33.78 24.27
N PHE A 19 17.19 34.73 23.36
CA PHE A 19 16.77 34.65 21.97
C PHE A 19 17.40 33.45 21.23
N VAL A 20 18.70 33.22 21.45
CA VAL A 20 19.39 32.05 20.87
C VAL A 20 18.77 30.75 21.37
N PHE A 21 18.46 30.66 22.66
CA PHE A 21 17.80 29.51 23.24
C PHE A 21 16.40 29.29 22.64
N CYS A 22 15.59 30.36 22.56
CA CYS A 22 14.25 30.25 21.94
C CYS A 22 14.34 29.83 20.46
N ALA A 23 15.26 30.42 19.69
CA ALA A 23 15.46 30.05 18.29
C ALA A 23 15.87 28.58 18.14
N SER A 24 16.77 28.09 18.98
CA SER A 24 17.18 26.68 18.97
C SER A 24 16.03 25.74 19.35
N ALA A 25 15.23 26.10 20.34
CA ALA A 25 14.06 25.31 20.77
C ALA A 25 13.00 25.23 19.65
N ILE A 26 12.70 26.33 18.98
CA ILE A 26 11.78 26.36 17.84
C ILE A 26 12.31 25.51 16.70
N THR A 27 13.59 25.59 16.38
CA THR A 27 14.22 24.79 15.34
C THR A 27 14.07 23.30 15.63
N VAL A 28 14.34 22.85 16.86
CA VAL A 28 14.18 21.45 17.27
C VAL A 28 12.72 21.00 17.15
N LEU A 29 11.76 21.83 17.54
CA LEU A 29 10.34 21.51 17.42
C LEU A 29 9.90 21.33 15.96
N LEU A 30 10.37 22.22 15.06
CA LEU A 30 10.06 22.12 13.63
C LEU A 30 10.66 20.87 12.99
N PHE A 31 11.91 20.53 13.33
CA PHE A 31 12.52 19.29 12.86
C PHE A 31 11.79 18.05 13.40
N SER A 32 11.41 18.05 14.67
CA SER A 32 10.69 16.94 15.27
C SER A 32 9.32 16.71 14.62
N ALA A 33 8.60 17.79 14.30
CA ALA A 33 7.31 17.71 13.61
C ALA A 33 7.44 17.10 12.19
N ASN A 34 8.47 17.52 11.44
CA ASN A 34 8.72 16.97 10.10
C ASN A 34 9.11 15.49 10.14
N ILE A 35 9.97 15.08 11.08
CA ILE A 35 10.36 13.68 11.26
C ILE A 35 9.14 12.83 11.62
N TYR A 36 8.31 13.30 12.55
CA TYR A 36 7.11 12.58 12.95
C TYR A 36 6.14 12.37 11.78
N GLN A 37 5.88 13.40 10.95
CA GLN A 37 5.02 13.29 9.79
C GLN A 37 5.56 12.29 8.77
N ASN A 38 6.87 12.29 8.53
CA ASN A 38 7.50 11.34 7.60
C ASN A 38 7.40 9.90 8.12
N ILE A 39 7.64 9.67 9.42
CA ILE A 39 7.50 8.34 10.03
C ILE A 39 6.06 7.84 9.92
N VAL A 40 5.07 8.67 10.22
CA VAL A 40 3.66 8.28 10.15
C VAL A 40 3.25 7.94 8.71
N ARG A 41 3.65 8.75 7.72
CA ARG A 41 3.37 8.47 6.30
C ARG A 41 4.01 7.17 5.84
N ASN A 42 5.31 6.98 6.10
CA ASN A 42 6.02 5.78 5.69
C ASN A 42 5.46 4.52 6.35
N SER A 43 5.06 4.60 7.63
CA SER A 43 4.45 3.48 8.33
C SER A 43 3.07 3.10 7.75
N ALA A 44 2.25 4.09 7.39
CA ALA A 44 0.95 3.85 6.76
C ALA A 44 1.13 3.18 5.38
N SER A 45 2.03 3.70 4.57
CA SER A 45 2.34 3.21 3.23
C SER A 45 2.87 1.76 3.25
N GLN A 46 3.83 1.45 4.14
CA GLN A 46 4.33 0.09 4.32
C GLN A 46 3.23 -0.88 4.81
N PHE A 47 2.36 -0.40 5.69
CA PHE A 47 1.23 -1.21 6.15
C PHE A 47 0.27 -1.55 5.01
N GLU A 48 -0.07 -0.60 4.16
CA GLU A 48 -0.92 -0.80 2.99
C GLU A 48 -0.32 -1.82 2.01
N GLN A 49 0.97 -1.68 1.66
CA GLN A 49 1.67 -2.61 0.78
C GLN A 49 1.68 -4.03 1.34
N THR A 50 2.18 -4.20 2.55
CA THR A 50 2.28 -5.52 3.18
C THR A 50 0.92 -6.17 3.36
N THR A 51 -0.11 -5.38 3.69
CA THR A 51 -1.46 -5.89 3.91
C THR A 51 -2.12 -6.30 2.59
N SER A 52 -1.98 -5.52 1.52
CA SER A 52 -2.54 -5.85 0.20
C SER A 52 -1.92 -7.12 -0.37
N LEU A 53 -0.60 -7.25 -0.35
CA LEU A 53 0.11 -8.44 -0.80
C LEU A 53 -0.21 -9.67 0.06
N SER A 54 -0.35 -9.49 1.37
CA SER A 54 -0.76 -10.55 2.29
C SER A 54 -2.20 -11.01 2.03
N TYR A 55 -3.11 -10.07 1.73
CA TYR A 55 -4.48 -10.39 1.35
C TYR A 55 -4.52 -11.25 0.09
N ILE A 56 -3.85 -10.83 -0.98
CA ILE A 56 -3.76 -11.58 -2.24
C ILE A 56 -3.16 -12.97 -2.01
N SER A 57 -2.03 -13.04 -1.30
CA SER A 57 -1.38 -14.31 -0.97
C SER A 57 -2.30 -15.26 -0.21
N THR A 58 -3.07 -14.74 0.74
CA THR A 58 -4.01 -15.52 1.54
C THR A 58 -5.16 -16.02 0.68
N LYS A 59 -5.72 -15.17 -0.19
CA LYS A 59 -6.79 -15.55 -1.11
C LYS A 59 -6.33 -16.65 -2.07
N ILE A 60 -5.15 -16.52 -2.66
CA ILE A 60 -4.58 -17.56 -3.52
C ILE A 60 -4.43 -18.86 -2.75
N ARG A 61 -3.75 -18.85 -1.59
CA ARG A 61 -3.51 -20.09 -0.81
C ARG A 61 -4.78 -20.78 -0.32
N GLN A 62 -5.82 -20.00 -0.02
CA GLN A 62 -7.12 -20.56 0.39
C GLN A 62 -7.86 -21.27 -0.74
N ASN A 63 -7.58 -20.85 -1.98
CA ASN A 63 -8.27 -21.32 -3.16
C ASN A 63 -7.41 -22.21 -4.07
N ASP A 64 -6.10 -22.31 -3.83
CA ASP A 64 -5.17 -23.10 -4.64
C ASP A 64 -5.30 -24.60 -4.30
N GLN A 65 -6.36 -25.22 -4.82
CA GLN A 65 -6.66 -26.63 -4.64
C GLN A 65 -6.61 -27.36 -5.99
N GLU A 66 -5.85 -28.43 -6.06
CA GLU A 66 -5.73 -29.25 -7.28
C GLU A 66 -7.12 -29.72 -7.80
N GLY A 67 -7.40 -29.38 -9.05
CA GLY A 67 -8.57 -29.88 -9.79
C GLY A 67 -9.90 -29.21 -9.47
N ALA A 68 -9.96 -28.30 -8.49
CA ALA A 68 -11.21 -27.63 -8.08
C ALA A 68 -11.24 -26.14 -8.41
N THR A 69 -10.08 -25.52 -8.63
CA THR A 69 -9.95 -24.08 -8.80
C THR A 69 -8.91 -23.77 -9.87
N ARG A 70 -9.18 -22.77 -10.71
CA ARG A 70 -8.20 -22.18 -11.63
C ARG A 70 -7.87 -20.77 -11.18
N ILE A 71 -6.59 -20.47 -11.10
CA ILE A 71 -6.07 -19.16 -10.68
C ILE A 71 -5.15 -18.65 -11.78
N TYR A 72 -5.45 -17.47 -12.31
CA TYR A 72 -4.68 -16.86 -13.39
C TYR A 72 -4.86 -15.34 -13.38
N LEU A 73 -4.03 -14.62 -14.15
CA LEU A 73 -4.21 -13.20 -14.39
C LEU A 73 -5.10 -13.00 -15.61
N ASP A 74 -6.02 -12.05 -15.51
CA ASP A 74 -7.01 -11.69 -16.51
C ASP A 74 -7.25 -10.19 -16.52
N GLU A 75 -8.13 -9.72 -17.38
CA GLU A 75 -8.60 -8.34 -17.41
C GLU A 75 -10.08 -8.29 -17.00
N PHE A 76 -10.41 -7.44 -16.04
CA PHE A 76 -11.80 -7.19 -15.64
C PHE A 76 -12.14 -5.70 -15.81
N ASP A 77 -13.06 -5.40 -16.73
CA ASP A 77 -13.52 -4.03 -17.05
C ASP A 77 -12.37 -3.04 -17.27
N GLY A 78 -11.32 -3.47 -18.03
CA GLY A 78 -10.14 -2.65 -18.34
C GLY A 78 -9.07 -2.55 -17.24
N HIS A 79 -9.18 -3.37 -16.19
CA HIS A 79 -8.20 -3.43 -15.10
C HIS A 79 -7.54 -4.81 -15.06
N GLU A 80 -6.22 -4.85 -14.84
CA GLU A 80 -5.56 -6.12 -14.53
C GLU A 80 -6.16 -6.74 -13.27
N ALA A 81 -6.48 -8.01 -13.32
CA ALA A 81 -7.16 -8.71 -12.24
C ALA A 81 -6.60 -10.11 -11.99
N LEU A 82 -6.52 -10.49 -10.74
CA LEU A 82 -6.38 -11.88 -10.34
C LEU A 82 -7.76 -12.55 -10.42
N ALA A 83 -7.89 -13.54 -11.32
CA ALA A 83 -9.09 -14.35 -11.45
C ALA A 83 -8.94 -15.67 -10.69
N ILE A 84 -9.93 -16.00 -9.90
CA ILE A 84 -10.07 -17.25 -9.15
C ILE A 84 -11.39 -17.89 -9.55
N GLU A 85 -11.34 -18.89 -10.41
CA GLU A 85 -12.51 -19.65 -10.88
C GLU A 85 -12.80 -20.83 -9.95
N GLN A 86 -14.07 -21.03 -9.64
CA GLN A 86 -14.56 -22.11 -8.81
C GLN A 86 -15.87 -22.66 -9.37
N THR A 87 -16.06 -23.97 -9.29
CA THR A 87 -17.31 -24.62 -9.71
C THR A 87 -18.11 -25.01 -8.48
N PHE A 88 -19.34 -24.51 -8.39
CA PHE A 88 -20.31 -24.91 -7.37
C PHE A 88 -21.57 -25.47 -8.01
N SER A 89 -21.91 -26.72 -7.72
CA SER A 89 -23.13 -27.37 -8.23
C SER A 89 -23.30 -27.22 -9.74
N ASP A 90 -22.26 -27.53 -10.52
CA ASP A 90 -22.19 -27.42 -11.98
C ASP A 90 -22.32 -25.97 -12.53
N THR A 91 -22.16 -24.97 -11.68
CA THR A 91 -22.14 -23.58 -12.07
C THR A 91 -20.76 -22.99 -11.80
N GLU A 92 -20.20 -22.34 -12.80
CA GLU A 92 -18.90 -21.70 -12.70
C GLU A 92 -19.04 -20.27 -12.17
N PHE A 93 -18.18 -19.92 -11.21
CA PHE A 93 -18.08 -18.62 -10.61
C PHE A 93 -16.64 -18.13 -10.68
N VAL A 94 -16.46 -16.83 -10.73
CA VAL A 94 -15.15 -16.18 -10.73
C VAL A 94 -15.11 -15.07 -9.68
N THR A 95 -14.03 -15.07 -8.92
CA THR A 95 -13.68 -13.95 -8.04
C THR A 95 -12.57 -13.15 -8.73
N TYR A 96 -12.82 -11.88 -9.03
CA TYR A 96 -11.80 -10.96 -9.49
C TYR A 96 -11.30 -10.11 -8.33
N ILE A 97 -9.97 -10.00 -8.21
CA ILE A 97 -9.28 -9.09 -7.29
C ILE A 97 -8.45 -8.15 -8.15
N TYR A 98 -8.70 -6.86 -8.08
CA TYR A 98 -8.15 -5.85 -8.96
C TYR A 98 -7.96 -4.50 -8.25
N GLU A 99 -7.09 -3.64 -8.82
CA GLU A 99 -6.98 -2.24 -8.41
C GLU A 99 -7.90 -1.37 -9.28
N ALA A 100 -8.69 -0.51 -8.66
CA ALA A 100 -9.43 0.53 -9.36
C ALA A 100 -9.55 1.79 -8.50
N ASN A 101 -9.12 2.93 -9.06
CA ASN A 101 -9.18 4.25 -8.41
C ASN A 101 -8.48 4.31 -7.04
N GLY A 102 -7.29 3.74 -6.94
CA GLY A 102 -6.50 3.74 -5.71
C GLY A 102 -7.06 2.80 -4.63
N LYS A 103 -7.80 1.75 -5.03
CA LYS A 103 -8.42 0.79 -4.11
C LYS A 103 -8.27 -0.62 -4.60
N LEU A 104 -7.87 -1.51 -3.71
CA LEU A 104 -8.00 -2.95 -3.92
C LEU A 104 -9.46 -3.33 -3.77
N LYS A 105 -10.00 -3.94 -4.80
CA LYS A 105 -11.39 -4.38 -4.85
C LYS A 105 -11.50 -5.86 -5.13
N GLU A 106 -12.60 -6.43 -4.67
CA GLU A 106 -12.99 -7.81 -4.95
C GLU A 106 -14.42 -7.86 -5.44
N ILE A 107 -14.69 -8.67 -6.46
CA ILE A 107 -16.04 -8.96 -6.94
C ILE A 107 -16.17 -10.45 -7.20
N PHE A 108 -17.30 -11.04 -6.79
CA PHE A 108 -17.64 -12.43 -7.05
C PHE A 108 -18.84 -12.48 -8.00
N LEU A 109 -18.68 -13.17 -9.11
CA LEU A 109 -19.63 -13.23 -10.19
C LEU A 109 -19.83 -14.65 -10.68
N GLN A 110 -21.02 -14.92 -11.23
CA GLN A 110 -21.18 -16.10 -12.09
C GLN A 110 -20.40 -15.87 -13.38
N GLN A 111 -19.72 -16.87 -13.89
CA GLN A 111 -18.95 -16.75 -15.13
C GLN A 111 -19.83 -16.28 -16.30
N GLY A 112 -19.35 -15.27 -17.03
CA GLY A 112 -20.10 -14.62 -18.11
C GLY A 112 -21.09 -13.54 -17.67
N ALA A 113 -21.22 -13.26 -16.38
CA ALA A 113 -22.04 -12.13 -15.92
C ALA A 113 -21.29 -10.81 -16.16
N GLU A 114 -21.99 -9.84 -16.73
CA GLU A 114 -21.45 -8.48 -16.92
C GLU A 114 -21.53 -7.70 -15.60
N ALA A 115 -20.43 -7.08 -15.22
CA ALA A 115 -20.36 -6.18 -14.08
C ALA A 115 -19.29 -5.11 -14.31
N SER A 116 -19.46 -3.94 -13.67
CA SER A 116 -18.49 -2.86 -13.73
C SER A 116 -17.49 -2.95 -12.59
N ALA A 117 -16.25 -2.52 -12.83
CA ALA A 117 -15.20 -2.39 -11.82
C ALA A 117 -15.61 -1.49 -10.63
N HIS A 118 -16.61 -0.63 -10.81
CA HIS A 118 -17.18 0.17 -9.72
C HIS A 118 -17.98 -0.68 -8.71
N SER A 119 -18.57 -1.80 -9.16
CA SER A 119 -19.46 -2.63 -8.34
C SER A 119 -18.74 -3.52 -7.32
N GLY A 120 -17.42 -3.69 -7.46
CA GLY A 120 -16.62 -4.49 -6.53
C GLY A 120 -16.58 -3.91 -5.12
N THR A 121 -16.55 -4.79 -4.13
CA THR A 121 -16.36 -4.42 -2.74
C THR A 121 -14.96 -3.90 -2.52
N THR A 122 -14.82 -2.72 -1.92
CA THR A 122 -13.52 -2.18 -1.54
C THR A 122 -12.96 -2.95 -0.34
N ILE A 123 -11.78 -3.49 -0.48
CA ILE A 123 -11.05 -4.21 0.57
C ILE A 123 -10.19 -3.23 1.36
N MET A 124 -9.40 -2.39 0.67
CA MET A 124 -8.54 -1.39 1.27
C MET A 124 -8.12 -0.33 0.24
N GLU A 125 -7.55 0.77 0.72
CA GLU A 125 -6.87 1.74 -0.14
C GLU A 125 -5.47 1.25 -0.46
N ILE A 126 -5.03 1.44 -1.70
CA ILE A 126 -3.67 1.12 -2.18
C ILE A 126 -3.26 2.16 -3.23
N GLU A 127 -1.97 2.39 -3.41
CA GLU A 127 -1.51 3.32 -4.44
C GLU A 127 -1.36 2.66 -5.80
N ASN A 128 -0.72 1.49 -5.84
CA ASN A 128 -0.51 0.75 -7.07
C ASN A 128 -0.43 -0.75 -6.78
N LEU A 129 -0.88 -1.56 -7.75
CA LEU A 129 -0.77 -3.00 -7.73
C LEU A 129 -0.43 -3.48 -9.14
N ASP A 130 0.77 -4.02 -9.31
CA ASP A 130 1.21 -4.66 -10.54
C ASP A 130 1.16 -6.18 -10.40
N MET A 131 0.70 -6.85 -11.44
CA MET A 131 0.58 -8.30 -11.49
C MET A 131 1.33 -8.86 -12.70
N GLU A 132 2.14 -9.88 -12.52
CA GLU A 132 2.98 -10.44 -13.57
C GLU A 132 2.99 -11.98 -13.49
N THR A 133 2.84 -12.64 -14.64
CA THR A 133 3.10 -14.08 -14.78
C THR A 133 4.56 -14.28 -15.16
N LEU A 134 5.36 -14.78 -14.22
CA LEU A 134 6.80 -15.03 -14.45
C LEU A 134 7.03 -16.32 -15.24
N SER A 135 6.24 -17.34 -14.98
CA SER A 135 6.24 -18.61 -15.69
C SER A 135 4.94 -19.36 -15.41
N ASP A 136 4.74 -20.51 -16.05
CA ASP A 136 3.57 -21.34 -15.80
C ASP A 136 3.43 -21.68 -14.31
N GLY A 137 2.33 -21.27 -13.70
CA GLY A 137 2.05 -21.44 -12.27
C GLY A 137 2.87 -20.55 -11.32
N LEU A 138 3.58 -19.52 -11.81
CA LEU A 138 4.34 -18.60 -10.96
C LEU A 138 3.89 -17.15 -11.19
N LEU A 139 3.19 -16.61 -10.21
CA LEU A 139 2.66 -15.24 -10.24
C LEU A 139 3.47 -14.32 -9.32
N LYS A 140 3.72 -13.10 -9.78
CA LYS A 140 4.32 -12.04 -8.98
C LYS A 140 3.34 -10.88 -8.82
N PHE A 141 3.21 -10.43 -7.61
CA PHE A 141 2.44 -9.24 -7.24
C PHE A 141 3.38 -8.22 -6.63
N SER A 142 3.29 -6.98 -7.08
CA SER A 142 4.12 -5.88 -6.59
C SER A 142 3.24 -4.70 -6.24
N SER A 143 3.51 -4.07 -5.10
CA SER A 143 2.85 -2.84 -4.68
C SER A 143 3.89 -1.76 -4.46
N THR A 144 3.65 -0.57 -5.01
CA THR A 144 4.57 0.57 -4.89
C THR A 144 3.88 1.68 -4.09
N ALA A 145 4.55 2.20 -3.08
CA ALA A 145 4.07 3.29 -2.25
C ALA A 145 4.39 4.67 -2.86
N SER A 146 3.77 5.72 -2.32
CA SER A 146 3.96 7.12 -2.73
C SER A 146 5.40 7.63 -2.58
N ASP A 147 6.18 7.02 -1.72
CA ASP A 147 7.60 7.34 -1.53
C ASP A 147 8.52 6.63 -2.53
N GLY A 148 7.94 5.79 -3.43
CA GLY A 148 8.67 4.99 -4.41
C GLY A 148 9.25 3.69 -3.87
N THR A 149 9.00 3.35 -2.61
CA THR A 149 9.35 2.01 -2.10
C THR A 149 8.42 0.98 -2.70
N ALA A 150 8.98 -0.16 -3.12
CA ALA A 150 8.22 -1.27 -3.68
C ALA A 150 8.41 -2.52 -2.83
N ASP A 151 7.32 -3.24 -2.59
CA ASP A 151 7.32 -4.57 -2.01
C ASP A 151 6.71 -5.55 -3.00
N SER A 152 7.12 -6.82 -2.96
CA SER A 152 6.61 -7.82 -3.87
C SER A 152 6.57 -9.21 -3.25
N VAL A 153 5.61 -10.01 -3.72
CA VAL A 153 5.48 -11.42 -3.37
C VAL A 153 5.42 -12.27 -4.63
N ILE A 154 6.11 -13.40 -4.60
CA ILE A 154 6.04 -14.40 -5.67
C ILE A 154 5.33 -15.62 -5.10
N ILE A 155 4.31 -16.09 -5.81
CA ILE A 155 3.47 -17.20 -5.40
C ILE A 155 3.53 -18.29 -6.48
N SER A 156 3.86 -19.50 -6.06
CA SER A 156 3.76 -20.69 -6.92
C SER A 156 2.41 -21.33 -6.70
N LEU A 157 1.66 -21.52 -7.79
CA LEU A 157 0.38 -22.22 -7.80
C LEU A 157 0.60 -23.73 -7.80
N HIS A 158 -0.20 -24.46 -7.04
CA HIS A 158 -0.27 -25.91 -7.05
C HIS A 158 -1.27 -26.41 -8.09
N SER A 159 -2.33 -25.61 -8.32
CA SER A 159 -3.30 -25.86 -9.41
C SER A 159 -2.63 -25.52 -10.75
N LYS A 160 -2.19 -26.55 -11.50
CA LYS A 160 -1.66 -26.34 -12.84
C LYS A 160 -2.81 -25.92 -13.77
N THR A 161 -2.64 -24.80 -14.44
CA THR A 161 -3.47 -24.41 -15.58
C THR A 161 -3.12 -25.33 -16.73
N ASN A 162 -3.96 -26.35 -16.99
CA ASN A 162 -3.87 -27.16 -18.20
C ASN A 162 -4.65 -26.49 -19.32
#